data_d7cb72bd45117c4acaebb75c55737f9b
#
_entry.id   d7cb72bd45117c4acaebb75c55737f9b
#
_cell.length_a   1.000
_cell.length_b   1.000
_cell.length_c   1.000
_cell.angle_alpha   90.00
_cell.angle_beta   90.00
_cell.angle_gamma   90.00
#
_symmetry.space_group_name_H-M   'P 1'
#
loop_
_entity.id
_entity.type
_entity.pdbx_description
1 polymer ?
#
loop_
_entity_poly.entity_id
_entity_poly.type
_entity_poly.pdbx_seq_one_letter_code
_entity_poly.pdbx_strand_id
1 'polypeptide(L)'
;MRLKLAVAIVLLAVACGSAGGVGGGGAVGSPLTIDQLKFKVMDAVGVPLFCDPDYYPLARAGGEEASADTYYPQIKADPELYSAIIAHEHLPSGDLDEAQKLTLYQAFKRLRALVFTKSGDSYTFEIRVQSQGAQTGVELVDGSVRVDGVVTVTSRKASGRIPCPICLAAATLIATPGGDIRVTDIKAGMLVWTAAGDGTRIAAPVVEVGSMVVPSGHVMVHLRMADGRELLVSPGHRTADGRPLGSLAVGDELDGSRITLWELVPYGGSRTYDLLPAGPTGTYWANGILLSSTLA
;
A
#
# COMPACT_ATOMS: atom_id res chain seq x y z
N MET A 1 35.89 -22.70 73.67
CA MET A 1 36.98 -22.63 72.71
C MET A 1 36.73 -21.37 71.86
N ARG A 2 37.51 -20.34 72.12
CA ARG A 2 37.30 -18.99 71.50
C ARG A 2 38.23 -18.88 70.30
N LEU A 3 37.71 -18.70 69.08
CA LEU A 3 38.49 -18.48 67.86
C LEU A 3 38.49 -16.98 67.56
N LYS A 4 39.66 -16.39 67.59
CA LYS A 4 39.92 -14.97 67.30
C LYS A 4 40.03 -14.77 65.81
N LEU A 5 39.20 -13.86 65.24
CA LEU A 5 39.27 -13.42 63.86
C LEU A 5 40.23 -12.22 63.77
N ALA A 6 41.25 -12.33 62.98
CA ALA A 6 42.19 -11.25 62.69
C ALA A 6 41.71 -10.49 61.45
N VAL A 7 41.54 -9.18 61.59
CA VAL A 7 41.22 -8.25 60.50
C VAL A 7 42.53 -7.67 59.97
N ALA A 8 42.82 -7.93 58.72
CA ALA A 8 43.96 -7.30 58.01
C ALA A 8 43.45 -6.06 57.25
N ILE A 9 43.95 -4.89 57.66
CA ILE A 9 43.68 -3.61 56.97
C ILE A 9 44.75 -3.44 55.90
N VAL A 10 44.35 -3.40 54.65
CA VAL A 10 45.23 -3.02 53.50
C VAL A 10 45.01 -1.55 53.19
N LEU A 11 46.01 -0.75 53.41
CA LEU A 11 46.07 0.66 53.00
C LEU A 11 46.48 0.72 51.53
N LEU A 12 45.59 1.19 50.67
CA LEU A 12 45.89 1.52 49.26
C LEU A 12 46.17 3.02 49.14
N ALA A 13 47.34 3.32 48.67
CA ALA A 13 47.82 4.67 48.40
C ALA A 13 47.11 5.24 47.16
N VAL A 14 46.58 6.42 47.31
CA VAL A 14 45.98 7.25 46.24
C VAL A 14 47.13 7.94 45.49
N ALA A 15 47.32 7.55 44.21
CA ALA A 15 48.12 8.30 43.26
C ALA A 15 47.23 9.24 42.46
N CYS A 16 47.40 10.56 42.66
CA CYS A 16 46.84 11.56 41.78
C CYS A 16 47.51 11.52 40.42
N GLY A 17 46.82 11.01 39.39
CA GLY A 17 47.16 11.12 37.99
C GLY A 17 46.29 12.16 37.30
N SER A 18 46.92 13.17 36.68
CA SER A 18 46.30 14.33 36.03
C SER A 18 45.37 13.94 34.91
N ALA A 19 44.21 14.63 34.88
CA ALA A 19 43.17 14.50 33.88
C ALA A 19 43.63 14.94 32.48
N GLY A 20 43.75 13.96 31.58
CA GLY A 20 43.65 14.23 30.15
C GLY A 20 42.21 14.01 29.74
N GLY A 21 41.48 15.09 29.51
CA GLY A 21 40.12 15.05 28.97
C GLY A 21 40.14 14.52 27.53
N VAL A 22 39.80 13.25 27.36
CA VAL A 22 39.42 12.74 26.05
C VAL A 22 37.91 12.96 25.95
N GLY A 23 37.54 14.02 25.24
CA GLY A 23 36.17 14.22 24.82
C GLY A 23 35.73 13.02 23.97
N GLY A 24 34.89 12.18 24.55
CA GLY A 24 34.17 11.15 23.82
C GLY A 24 33.20 11.82 22.88
N GLY A 25 33.67 12.20 21.69
CA GLY A 25 32.83 12.47 20.56
C GLY A 25 32.14 11.15 20.23
N GLY A 26 30.91 10.99 20.71
CA GLY A 26 30.04 9.95 20.20
C GLY A 26 30.01 10.10 18.69
N ALA A 27 30.44 9.10 17.96
CA ALA A 27 30.31 9.03 16.53
C ALA A 27 28.83 9.23 16.23
N VAL A 28 28.49 10.42 15.71
CA VAL A 28 27.17 10.68 15.17
C VAL A 28 27.08 9.76 13.97
N GLY A 29 26.39 8.63 14.14
CA GLY A 29 26.16 7.68 13.07
C GLY A 29 25.57 8.41 11.88
N SER A 30 25.94 8.03 10.67
CA SER A 30 25.34 8.59 9.46
C SER A 30 23.83 8.54 9.58
N PRO A 31 23.11 9.61 9.15
CA PRO A 31 21.65 9.62 9.17
C PRO A 31 21.11 8.35 8.48
N LEU A 32 20.09 7.74 9.07
CA LEU A 32 19.45 6.58 8.48
C LEU A 32 18.78 6.97 7.17
N THR A 33 18.79 6.06 6.19
CA THR A 33 18.07 6.23 4.94
C THR A 33 16.56 6.16 5.17
N ILE A 34 15.76 6.64 4.21
CA ILE A 34 14.29 6.58 4.31
C ILE A 34 13.81 5.14 4.48
N ASP A 35 14.40 4.19 3.77
CA ASP A 35 14.00 2.79 3.83
C ASP A 35 14.39 2.15 5.18
N GLN A 36 15.56 2.50 5.73
CA GLN A 36 15.92 2.10 7.09
C GLN A 36 14.97 2.69 8.14
N LEU A 37 14.56 3.95 7.99
CA LEU A 37 13.57 4.57 8.88
C LEU A 37 12.20 3.90 8.78
N LYS A 38 11.78 3.49 7.58
CA LYS A 38 10.53 2.72 7.38
C LYS A 38 10.59 1.37 8.11
N PHE A 39 11.70 0.66 8.04
CA PHE A 39 11.87 -0.56 8.83
C PHE A 39 11.81 -0.29 10.33
N LYS A 40 12.45 0.78 10.85
CA LYS A 40 12.32 1.17 12.25
C LYS A 40 10.86 1.39 12.68
N VAL A 41 10.05 1.99 11.81
CA VAL A 41 8.61 2.14 12.08
C VAL A 41 7.93 0.77 12.11
N MET A 42 8.17 -0.10 11.13
CA MET A 42 7.58 -1.45 11.10
C MET A 42 7.95 -2.28 12.32
N ASP A 43 9.22 -2.22 12.75
CA ASP A 43 9.70 -2.92 13.96
C ASP A 43 8.99 -2.42 15.24
N ALA A 44 8.71 -1.11 15.30
CA ALA A 44 8.12 -0.48 16.47
C ALA A 44 6.59 -0.62 16.55
N VAL A 45 5.90 -0.59 15.41
CA VAL A 45 4.43 -0.49 15.40
C VAL A 45 3.72 -1.64 14.71
N GLY A 46 4.42 -2.41 13.89
CA GLY A 46 3.89 -3.55 13.15
C GLY A 46 3.97 -3.36 11.63
N VAL A 47 3.81 -4.47 10.92
CA VAL A 47 3.85 -4.50 9.45
C VAL A 47 2.62 -3.78 8.89
N PRO A 48 2.79 -2.88 7.90
CA PRO A 48 1.67 -2.19 7.28
C PRO A 48 0.76 -3.19 6.58
N LEU A 49 -0.53 -3.06 6.84
CA LEU A 49 -1.56 -3.70 6.02
C LEU A 49 -1.75 -2.85 4.76
N PHE A 50 -1.76 -3.48 3.61
CA PHE A 50 -1.92 -2.81 2.31
C PHE A 50 -2.60 -3.74 1.31
N CYS A 51 -3.09 -3.17 0.23
CA CYS A 51 -3.64 -3.95 -0.88
C CYS A 51 -2.49 -4.51 -1.69
N ASP A 52 -2.13 -5.75 -1.40
CA ASP A 52 -1.03 -6.43 -2.07
C ASP A 52 -1.39 -6.73 -3.54
N PRO A 53 -0.66 -6.21 -4.53
CA PRO A 53 -0.98 -6.37 -5.95
C PRO A 53 -0.93 -7.82 -6.44
N ASP A 54 -0.21 -8.71 -5.76
CA ASP A 54 -0.12 -10.12 -6.16
C ASP A 54 -1.31 -10.94 -5.69
N TYR A 55 -1.98 -10.50 -4.63
CA TYR A 55 -3.14 -11.16 -4.05
C TYR A 55 -4.45 -10.43 -4.32
N TYR A 56 -4.36 -9.20 -4.80
CA TYR A 56 -5.52 -8.37 -5.01
C TYR A 56 -5.50 -7.73 -6.40
N PRO A 57 -6.57 -7.78 -7.18
CA PRO A 57 -7.90 -8.33 -6.86
C PRO A 57 -8.04 -9.84 -7.01
N LEU A 58 -7.12 -10.48 -7.68
CA LEU A 58 -7.11 -11.92 -7.93
C LEU A 58 -5.71 -12.48 -7.65
N ALA A 59 -5.61 -13.31 -6.62
CA ALA A 59 -4.41 -14.12 -6.40
C ALA A 59 -4.20 -15.05 -7.60
N ARG A 60 -2.98 -15.03 -8.17
CA ARG A 60 -2.56 -15.99 -9.19
C ARG A 60 -1.60 -16.96 -8.53
N ALA A 61 -1.81 -18.27 -8.74
CA ALA A 61 -0.86 -19.26 -8.28
C ALA A 61 0.53 -18.98 -8.89
N GLY A 62 1.56 -18.85 -8.06
CA GLY A 62 2.91 -18.50 -8.48
C GLY A 62 3.09 -17.03 -8.95
N GLY A 63 2.07 -16.18 -8.76
CA GLY A 63 2.11 -14.79 -9.22
C GLY A 63 3.10 -13.92 -8.44
N GLU A 64 3.20 -14.14 -7.13
CA GLU A 64 4.13 -13.40 -6.27
C GLU A 64 5.59 -13.77 -6.59
N GLU A 65 5.87 -15.05 -6.82
CA GLU A 65 7.19 -15.54 -7.21
C GLU A 65 7.62 -14.99 -8.57
N ALA A 66 6.72 -14.99 -9.56
CA ALA A 66 6.99 -14.39 -10.87
C ALA A 66 7.22 -12.87 -10.78
N SER A 67 6.49 -12.19 -9.91
CA SER A 67 6.71 -10.77 -9.62
C SER A 67 8.07 -10.55 -8.94
N ALA A 68 8.46 -11.40 -8.00
CA ALA A 68 9.76 -11.33 -7.33
C ALA A 68 10.92 -11.40 -8.34
N ASP A 69 10.88 -12.32 -9.29
CA ASP A 69 11.88 -12.42 -10.35
C ASP A 69 11.89 -11.19 -11.27
N THR A 70 10.72 -10.66 -11.60
CA THR A 70 10.57 -9.47 -12.45
C THR A 70 11.13 -8.21 -11.77
N TYR A 71 10.88 -8.03 -10.48
CA TYR A 71 11.30 -6.84 -9.72
C TYR A 71 12.72 -6.95 -9.17
N TYR A 72 13.29 -8.14 -9.04
CA TYR A 72 14.64 -8.34 -8.46
C TYR A 72 15.72 -7.46 -9.11
N PRO A 73 15.85 -7.39 -10.46
CA PRO A 73 16.85 -6.51 -11.07
C PRO A 73 16.64 -5.03 -10.76
N GLN A 74 15.40 -4.58 -10.65
CA GLN A 74 15.06 -3.18 -10.35
C GLN A 74 15.41 -2.83 -8.89
N ILE A 75 15.10 -3.73 -7.95
CA ILE A 75 15.43 -3.54 -6.53
C ILE A 75 16.96 -3.55 -6.35
N LYS A 76 17.66 -4.46 -7.03
CA LYS A 76 19.14 -4.56 -6.98
C LYS A 76 19.83 -3.33 -7.60
N ALA A 77 19.18 -2.66 -8.55
CA ALA A 77 19.69 -1.45 -9.18
C ALA A 77 19.60 -0.19 -8.29
N ASP A 78 18.85 -0.24 -7.18
CA ASP A 78 18.82 0.78 -6.15
C ASP A 78 19.68 0.31 -4.95
N PRO A 79 20.94 0.75 -4.82
CA PRO A 79 21.85 0.21 -3.80
C PRO A 79 21.43 0.55 -2.37
N GLU A 80 20.76 1.68 -2.17
CA GLU A 80 20.30 2.12 -0.85
C GLU A 80 19.13 1.26 -0.38
N LEU A 81 18.10 1.11 -1.21
CA LEU A 81 16.96 0.24 -0.99
C LEU A 81 17.39 -1.22 -0.81
N TYR A 82 18.24 -1.73 -1.74
CA TYR A 82 18.72 -3.10 -1.69
C TYR A 82 19.46 -3.40 -0.38
N SER A 83 20.43 -2.53 0.00
CA SER A 83 21.19 -2.69 1.23
C SER A 83 20.33 -2.64 2.48
N ALA A 84 19.32 -1.76 2.51
CA ALA A 84 18.38 -1.67 3.63
C ALA A 84 17.58 -2.97 3.80
N ILE A 85 17.10 -3.56 2.70
CA ILE A 85 16.33 -4.81 2.74
C ILE A 85 17.25 -5.98 3.15
N ILE A 86 18.43 -6.12 2.51
CA ILE A 86 19.40 -7.18 2.82
C ILE A 86 19.74 -7.18 4.32
N ALA A 87 20.00 -5.99 4.86
CA ALA A 87 20.37 -5.85 6.28
C ALA A 87 19.21 -6.21 7.22
N HIS A 88 17.99 -5.75 6.90
CA HIS A 88 16.80 -5.96 7.73
C HIS A 88 16.31 -7.41 7.71
N GLU A 89 16.21 -8.00 6.52
CA GLU A 89 15.71 -9.36 6.32
C GLU A 89 16.82 -10.43 6.52
N HIS A 90 18.03 -10.02 6.91
CA HIS A 90 19.21 -10.90 7.13
C HIS A 90 19.54 -11.78 5.91
N LEU A 91 19.36 -11.23 4.70
CA LEU A 91 19.66 -11.93 3.46
C LEU A 91 21.17 -11.88 3.15
N PRO A 92 21.70 -12.86 2.40
CA PRO A 92 23.09 -12.82 1.97
C PRO A 92 23.34 -11.66 0.98
N SER A 93 24.54 -11.08 1.00
CA SER A 93 24.90 -9.96 0.11
C SER A 93 25.20 -10.38 -1.34
N GLY A 94 25.23 -11.69 -1.62
CA GLY A 94 25.51 -12.27 -2.94
C GLY A 94 24.26 -12.42 -3.81
N ASP A 95 24.35 -13.36 -4.76
CA ASP A 95 23.18 -13.74 -5.56
C ASP A 95 22.18 -14.46 -4.68
N LEU A 96 20.91 -14.10 -4.86
CA LEU A 96 19.79 -14.63 -4.08
C LEU A 96 19.13 -15.80 -4.83
N ASP A 97 18.78 -16.84 -4.07
CA ASP A 97 17.90 -17.90 -4.57
C ASP A 97 16.42 -17.44 -4.66
N GLU A 98 15.54 -18.28 -5.19
CA GLU A 98 14.13 -17.91 -5.42
C GLU A 98 13.40 -17.52 -4.12
N ALA A 99 13.62 -18.24 -3.01
CA ALA A 99 12.99 -17.95 -1.73
C ALA A 99 13.51 -16.62 -1.13
N GLN A 100 14.78 -16.34 -1.30
CA GLN A 100 15.41 -15.08 -0.88
C GLN A 100 14.95 -13.90 -1.72
N LYS A 101 14.79 -14.06 -3.05
CA LYS A 101 14.20 -13.04 -3.92
C LYS A 101 12.75 -12.76 -3.55
N LEU A 102 11.98 -13.79 -3.19
CA LEU A 102 10.61 -13.63 -2.71
C LEU A 102 10.58 -12.82 -1.41
N THR A 103 11.44 -13.13 -0.44
CA THR A 103 11.58 -12.38 0.82
C THR A 103 11.95 -10.93 0.55
N LEU A 104 12.92 -10.67 -0.32
CA LEU A 104 13.32 -9.33 -0.74
C LEU A 104 12.17 -8.56 -1.39
N TYR A 105 11.42 -9.20 -2.28
CA TYR A 105 10.28 -8.58 -2.94
C TYR A 105 9.13 -8.26 -1.97
N GLN A 106 8.84 -9.14 -1.01
CA GLN A 106 7.85 -8.90 0.03
C GLN A 106 8.24 -7.72 0.92
N ALA A 107 9.52 -7.61 1.29
CA ALA A 107 10.03 -6.44 2.01
C ALA A 107 9.91 -5.15 1.19
N PHE A 108 10.24 -5.20 -0.10
CA PHE A 108 10.07 -4.09 -1.03
C PHE A 108 8.61 -3.61 -1.08
N LYS A 109 7.64 -4.51 -1.20
CA LYS A 109 6.21 -4.15 -1.19
C LYS A 109 5.81 -3.45 0.11
N ARG A 110 6.26 -3.96 1.26
CA ARG A 110 6.00 -3.36 2.58
C ARG A 110 6.58 -1.94 2.69
N LEU A 111 7.81 -1.73 2.22
CA LEU A 111 8.44 -0.40 2.19
C LEU A 111 7.66 0.59 1.31
N ARG A 112 7.13 0.12 0.17
CA ARG A 112 6.30 0.95 -0.72
C ARG A 112 4.94 1.29 -0.13
N ALA A 113 4.37 0.40 0.67
CA ALA A 113 3.08 0.61 1.33
C ALA A 113 3.14 1.67 2.43
N LEU A 114 4.30 1.89 3.04
CA LEU A 114 4.50 2.90 4.07
C LEU A 114 4.94 4.23 3.46
N VAL A 115 4.04 5.22 3.53
CA VAL A 115 4.29 6.58 3.01
C VAL A 115 4.70 7.49 4.15
N PHE A 116 5.79 8.25 3.93
CA PHE A 116 6.30 9.26 4.85
C PHE A 116 6.02 10.66 4.34
N THR A 117 5.62 11.54 5.25
CA THR A 117 5.55 12.98 4.99
C THR A 117 6.63 13.68 5.81
N LYS A 118 7.55 14.39 5.14
CA LYS A 118 8.65 15.10 5.81
C LYS A 118 8.13 16.26 6.67
N SER A 119 8.66 16.35 7.90
CA SER A 119 8.33 17.40 8.87
C SER A 119 9.59 17.77 9.65
N GLY A 120 10.34 18.77 9.19
CA GLY A 120 11.63 19.16 9.78
C GLY A 120 12.65 18.01 9.74
N ASP A 121 13.18 17.65 10.92
CA ASP A 121 14.12 16.53 11.10
C ASP A 121 13.42 15.19 11.38
N SER A 122 12.14 15.09 11.04
CA SER A 122 11.32 13.90 11.24
C SER A 122 10.48 13.63 10.01
N TYR A 123 9.90 12.42 9.98
CA TYR A 123 8.88 12.02 9.03
C TYR A 123 7.65 11.58 9.81
N THR A 124 6.47 12.05 9.43
CA THR A 124 5.19 11.58 9.95
C THR A 124 4.68 10.42 9.11
N PHE A 125 3.94 9.52 9.76
CA PHE A 125 3.30 8.39 9.10
C PHE A 125 1.91 8.15 9.67
N GLU A 126 1.05 7.58 8.82
CA GLU A 126 -0.22 6.98 9.16
C GLU A 126 -0.25 5.59 8.54
N ILE A 127 -0.38 4.54 9.34
CA ILE A 127 -0.45 3.17 8.85
C ILE A 127 -1.54 2.35 9.53
N ARG A 128 -2.09 1.40 8.81
CA ARG A 128 -2.92 0.35 9.39
C ARG A 128 -2.08 -0.88 9.63
N VAL A 129 -2.20 -1.43 10.83
CA VAL A 129 -1.49 -2.65 11.25
C VAL A 129 -2.48 -3.63 11.88
N GLN A 130 -2.09 -4.91 11.93
CA GLN A 130 -2.82 -5.88 12.74
C GLN A 130 -2.71 -5.50 14.22
N SER A 131 -3.83 -5.51 14.94
CA SER A 131 -3.83 -5.23 16.39
C SER A 131 -2.91 -6.21 17.12
N GLN A 132 -2.11 -5.67 18.05
CA GLN A 132 -1.26 -6.48 18.92
C GLN A 132 -2.03 -6.75 20.20
N GLY A 133 -2.27 -8.04 20.55
CA GLY A 133 -2.91 -8.44 21.79
C GLY A 133 -4.10 -9.38 21.61
N ALA A 134 -4.93 -9.49 22.65
CA ALA A 134 -6.04 -10.45 22.71
C ALA A 134 -7.23 -10.11 21.78
N GLN A 135 -7.27 -8.91 21.22
CA GLN A 135 -8.30 -8.50 20.26
C GLN A 135 -7.74 -8.61 18.83
N THR A 136 -8.30 -9.51 18.05
CA THR A 136 -8.05 -9.59 16.62
C THR A 136 -8.76 -8.43 15.93
N GLY A 137 -8.00 -7.55 15.26
CA GLY A 137 -8.57 -6.38 14.59
C GLY A 137 -7.51 -5.63 13.80
N VAL A 138 -7.89 -4.49 13.25
CA VAL A 138 -7.00 -3.57 12.58
C VAL A 138 -6.93 -2.28 13.38
N GLU A 139 -5.74 -1.74 13.53
CA GLU A 139 -5.50 -0.44 14.13
C GLU A 139 -4.95 0.54 13.09
N LEU A 140 -5.44 1.77 13.14
CA LEU A 140 -4.81 2.92 12.50
C LEU A 140 -3.82 3.52 13.50
N VAL A 141 -2.57 3.64 13.09
CA VAL A 141 -1.47 4.15 13.92
C VAL A 141 -0.91 5.40 13.28
N ASP A 142 -0.96 6.51 14.01
CA ASP A 142 -0.32 7.77 13.66
C ASP A 142 0.96 7.93 14.46
N GLY A 143 1.99 8.48 13.83
CA GLY A 143 3.26 8.70 14.52
C GLY A 143 4.26 9.49 13.71
N SER A 144 5.46 9.55 14.26
CA SER A 144 6.63 10.13 13.58
C SER A 144 7.89 9.31 13.84
N VAL A 145 8.83 9.42 12.93
CA VAL A 145 10.17 8.89 13.07
C VAL A 145 11.20 9.98 12.80
N ARG A 146 12.16 10.15 13.69
CA ARG A 146 13.27 11.09 13.51
C ARG A 146 14.33 10.48 12.61
N VAL A 147 15.18 11.34 12.02
CA VAL A 147 16.30 10.89 11.15
C VAL A 147 17.32 10.00 11.85
N ASP A 148 17.35 9.97 13.20
CA ASP A 148 18.16 9.06 14.01
C ASP A 148 17.46 7.73 14.32
N GLY A 149 16.24 7.51 13.79
CA GLY A 149 15.47 6.27 13.93
C GLY A 149 14.56 6.18 15.16
N VAL A 150 14.46 7.24 15.96
CA VAL A 150 13.53 7.26 17.12
C VAL A 150 12.10 7.37 16.62
N VAL A 151 11.29 6.33 16.89
CA VAL A 151 9.87 6.27 16.54
C VAL A 151 9.02 6.74 17.72
N THR A 152 8.06 7.62 17.44
CA THR A 152 7.08 8.11 18.41
C THR A 152 5.68 7.86 17.87
N VAL A 153 4.88 7.07 18.58
CA VAL A 153 3.47 6.83 18.27
C VAL A 153 2.65 7.91 18.95
N THR A 154 1.84 8.63 18.19
CA THR A 154 0.96 9.70 18.71
C THR A 154 -0.46 9.21 18.95
N SER A 155 -0.92 8.24 18.16
CA SER A 155 -2.26 7.66 18.34
C SER A 155 -2.32 6.21 17.84
N ARG A 156 -3.18 5.40 18.49
CA ARG A 156 -3.66 4.09 18.01
C ARG A 156 -5.16 4.06 18.17
N LYS A 157 -5.87 3.73 17.09
CA LYS A 157 -7.34 3.68 17.07
C LYS A 157 -7.78 2.41 16.36
N ALA A 158 -8.82 1.75 16.88
CA ALA A 158 -9.47 0.68 16.15
C ALA A 158 -9.90 1.18 14.76
N SER A 159 -9.64 0.39 13.74
CA SER A 159 -9.94 0.72 12.35
C SER A 159 -10.63 -0.44 11.66
N GLY A 160 -11.37 -0.16 10.59
CA GLY A 160 -11.88 -1.19 9.69
C GLY A 160 -10.77 -1.81 8.84
N ARG A 161 -11.12 -2.89 8.14
CA ARG A 161 -10.25 -3.46 7.11
C ARG A 161 -9.88 -2.37 6.10
N ILE A 162 -8.70 -2.50 5.49
CA ILE A 162 -8.33 -1.63 4.38
C ILE A 162 -9.33 -1.90 3.26
N PRO A 163 -10.14 -0.92 2.86
CA PRO A 163 -10.83 -1.04 1.60
C PRO A 163 -9.75 -1.08 0.51
N CYS A 164 -9.66 -2.18 -0.21
CA CYS A 164 -8.84 -2.24 -1.41
C CYS A 164 -9.75 -1.86 -2.58
N PRO A 165 -9.95 -0.58 -2.88
CA PRO A 165 -10.82 -0.19 -3.95
C PRO A 165 -10.18 -0.63 -5.27
N ILE A 166 -10.96 -1.34 -6.01
CA ILE A 166 -10.72 -1.72 -7.38
C ILE A 166 -11.32 -0.59 -8.20
N CYS A 167 -10.49 0.21 -8.84
CA CYS A 167 -10.90 1.55 -9.19
C CYS A 167 -10.61 1.90 -10.64
N LEU A 168 -11.27 2.97 -11.10
CA LEU A 168 -11.18 3.57 -12.42
C LEU A 168 -9.94 4.46 -12.55
N ALA A 169 -9.42 4.60 -13.75
CA ALA A 169 -8.42 5.61 -14.08
C ALA A 169 -8.98 7.03 -13.92
N ALA A 170 -8.13 7.99 -13.58
CA ALA A 170 -8.52 9.39 -13.34
C ALA A 170 -9.24 10.06 -14.53
N ALA A 171 -8.96 9.62 -15.76
CA ALA A 171 -9.56 10.15 -16.97
C ALA A 171 -10.95 9.57 -17.29
N THR A 172 -11.40 8.55 -16.55
CA THR A 172 -12.70 7.90 -16.79
C THR A 172 -13.86 8.88 -16.63
N LEU A 173 -14.79 8.84 -17.58
CA LEU A 173 -15.99 9.67 -17.59
C LEU A 173 -17.17 8.91 -16.98
N ILE A 174 -17.88 9.53 -16.07
CA ILE A 174 -19.07 9.01 -15.41
C ILE A 174 -20.30 9.67 -16.03
N ALA A 175 -21.24 8.84 -16.45
CA ALA A 175 -22.47 9.31 -17.05
C ALA A 175 -23.39 9.99 -16.00
N THR A 176 -23.77 11.24 -16.26
CA THR A 176 -24.70 12.02 -15.41
C THR A 176 -25.88 12.56 -16.22
N PRO A 177 -26.97 13.00 -15.57
CA PRO A 177 -28.06 13.68 -16.28
C PRO A 177 -27.64 14.96 -17.01
N GLY A 178 -26.55 15.61 -16.55
CA GLY A 178 -26.01 16.83 -17.17
C GLY A 178 -24.94 16.59 -18.21
N GLY A 179 -24.65 15.32 -18.58
CA GLY A 179 -23.54 14.92 -19.45
C GLY A 179 -22.44 14.19 -18.68
N ASP A 180 -21.43 13.75 -19.38
CA ASP A 180 -20.34 12.96 -18.80
C ASP A 180 -19.35 13.85 -18.03
N ILE A 181 -18.98 13.43 -16.83
CA ILE A 181 -18.08 14.14 -15.92
C ILE A 181 -16.93 13.20 -15.54
N ARG A 182 -15.69 13.73 -15.42
CA ARG A 182 -14.54 12.93 -14.96
C ARG A 182 -14.81 12.38 -13.58
N VAL A 183 -14.40 11.14 -13.33
CA VAL A 183 -14.53 10.50 -12.02
C VAL A 183 -13.84 11.29 -10.90
N THR A 184 -12.78 12.01 -11.21
CA THR A 184 -12.08 12.91 -10.27
C THR A 184 -12.92 14.09 -9.80
N ASP A 185 -13.93 14.49 -10.55
CA ASP A 185 -14.77 15.66 -10.31
C ASP A 185 -16.11 15.27 -9.68
N ILE A 186 -16.42 13.97 -9.61
CA ILE A 186 -17.62 13.45 -8.96
C ILE A 186 -17.51 13.67 -7.43
N LYS A 187 -18.63 14.11 -6.84
CA LYS A 187 -18.76 14.35 -5.39
C LYS A 187 -20.03 13.71 -4.86
N ALA A 188 -20.03 13.37 -3.57
CA ALA A 188 -21.23 12.92 -2.88
C ALA A 188 -22.38 13.95 -3.05
N GLY A 189 -23.59 13.46 -3.30
CA GLY A 189 -24.77 14.25 -3.59
C GLY A 189 -25.00 14.59 -5.07
N MET A 190 -23.98 14.44 -5.95
CA MET A 190 -24.16 14.62 -7.39
C MET A 190 -25.02 13.51 -7.97
N LEU A 191 -25.87 13.83 -8.95
CA LEU A 191 -26.66 12.83 -9.65
C LEU A 191 -25.84 12.14 -10.73
N VAL A 192 -25.82 10.82 -10.70
CA VAL A 192 -25.26 9.96 -11.75
C VAL A 192 -26.32 8.99 -12.27
N TRP A 193 -26.10 8.45 -13.45
CA TRP A 193 -26.92 7.38 -13.95
C TRP A 193 -26.54 6.05 -13.28
N THR A 194 -27.55 5.34 -12.76
CA THR A 194 -27.43 3.98 -12.21
C THR A 194 -28.51 3.09 -12.81
N ALA A 195 -28.37 1.76 -12.68
CA ALA A 195 -29.42 0.83 -13.08
C ALA A 195 -30.36 0.53 -11.90
N ALA A 196 -31.66 0.53 -12.15
CA ALA A 196 -32.66 -0.03 -11.24
C ALA A 196 -32.58 -1.56 -11.26
N GLY A 197 -33.30 -2.23 -10.33
CA GLY A 197 -33.31 -3.69 -10.24
C GLY A 197 -33.88 -4.41 -11.49
N ASP A 198 -34.66 -3.73 -12.31
CA ASP A 198 -35.17 -4.20 -13.61
C ASP A 198 -34.24 -3.84 -14.79
N GLY A 199 -33.09 -3.24 -14.52
CA GLY A 199 -32.11 -2.80 -15.52
C GLY A 199 -32.42 -1.43 -16.14
N THR A 200 -33.53 -0.77 -15.79
CA THR A 200 -33.83 0.57 -16.31
C THR A 200 -32.83 1.60 -15.78
N ARG A 201 -32.52 2.58 -16.63
CA ARG A 201 -31.60 3.67 -16.27
C ARG A 201 -32.30 4.74 -15.46
N ILE A 202 -31.83 4.99 -14.24
CA ILE A 202 -32.41 6.01 -13.34
C ILE A 202 -31.27 6.95 -12.85
N ALA A 203 -31.63 8.19 -12.52
CA ALA A 203 -30.70 9.12 -11.88
C ALA A 203 -30.74 8.94 -10.36
N ALA A 204 -29.60 8.79 -9.73
CA ALA A 204 -29.49 8.68 -8.28
C ALA A 204 -28.31 9.49 -7.74
N PRO A 205 -28.39 10.02 -6.51
CA PRO A 205 -27.27 10.73 -5.91
C PRO A 205 -26.13 9.78 -5.57
N VAL A 206 -24.91 10.23 -5.73
CA VAL A 206 -23.72 9.55 -5.22
C VAL A 206 -23.72 9.63 -3.70
N VAL A 207 -23.65 8.49 -3.02
CA VAL A 207 -23.59 8.40 -1.55
C VAL A 207 -22.18 8.38 -1.03
N GLU A 208 -21.25 7.81 -1.82
CA GLU A 208 -19.84 7.72 -1.45
C GLU A 208 -18.93 7.88 -2.68
N VAL A 209 -17.79 8.50 -2.47
CA VAL A 209 -16.70 8.57 -3.45
C VAL A 209 -15.43 8.03 -2.80
N GLY A 210 -14.71 7.17 -3.50
CA GLY A 210 -13.46 6.58 -3.04
C GLY A 210 -12.29 6.98 -3.94
N SER A 211 -11.12 7.14 -3.36
CA SER A 211 -9.89 7.22 -4.14
C SER A 211 -8.74 6.61 -3.37
N MET A 212 -7.86 5.90 -4.08
CA MET A 212 -6.71 5.24 -3.48
C MET A 212 -5.42 5.58 -4.20
N VAL A 213 -4.35 5.77 -3.43
CA VAL A 213 -2.99 5.85 -3.96
C VAL A 213 -2.61 4.47 -4.50
N VAL A 214 -2.11 4.42 -5.73
CA VAL A 214 -1.65 3.17 -6.34
C VAL A 214 -0.17 2.96 -6.07
N PRO A 215 0.25 1.71 -5.83
CA PRO A 215 1.67 1.39 -5.72
C PRO A 215 2.38 1.59 -7.07
N SER A 216 3.69 1.81 -7.02
CA SER A 216 4.52 1.79 -8.23
C SER A 216 4.41 0.44 -8.93
N GLY A 217 4.26 0.46 -10.25
CA GLY A 217 4.07 -0.76 -11.03
C GLY A 217 2.62 -1.27 -11.08
N HIS A 218 1.66 -0.48 -10.58
CA HIS A 218 0.24 -0.82 -10.74
C HIS A 218 -0.12 -0.97 -12.22
N VAL A 219 -0.80 -2.08 -12.54
CA VAL A 219 -1.30 -2.36 -13.89
C VAL A 219 -2.81 -2.20 -13.94
N MET A 220 -3.30 -1.79 -15.09
CA MET A 220 -4.73 -1.72 -15.39
C MET A 220 -5.08 -2.57 -16.59
N VAL A 221 -6.31 -3.03 -16.64
CA VAL A 221 -6.91 -3.56 -17.87
C VAL A 221 -7.22 -2.37 -18.77
N HIS A 222 -6.67 -2.38 -19.96
CA HIS A 222 -7.09 -1.57 -21.08
C HIS A 222 -7.95 -2.44 -21.98
N LEU A 223 -9.22 -2.11 -22.09
CA LEU A 223 -10.15 -2.82 -22.96
C LEU A 223 -10.78 -1.88 -23.96
N ARG A 224 -11.05 -2.38 -25.17
CA ARG A 224 -11.84 -1.72 -26.20
C ARG A 224 -12.93 -2.67 -26.66
N MET A 225 -14.10 -2.13 -26.91
CA MET A 225 -15.27 -2.86 -27.36
C MET A 225 -15.53 -2.63 -28.86
N ALA A 226 -16.29 -3.51 -29.49
CA ALA A 226 -16.61 -3.45 -30.92
C ALA A 226 -17.42 -2.21 -31.30
N ASP A 227 -18.16 -1.63 -30.37
CA ASP A 227 -18.91 -0.38 -30.53
C ASP A 227 -18.08 0.90 -30.30
N GLY A 228 -16.77 0.75 -30.04
CA GLY A 228 -15.82 1.84 -29.84
C GLY A 228 -15.69 2.33 -28.41
N ARG A 229 -16.48 1.83 -27.46
CA ARG A 229 -16.28 2.15 -26.04
C ARG A 229 -14.94 1.59 -25.55
N GLU A 230 -14.27 2.34 -24.68
CA GLU A 230 -12.94 2.02 -24.19
C GLU A 230 -12.84 2.32 -22.71
N LEU A 231 -12.12 1.49 -21.96
CA LEU A 231 -11.99 1.63 -20.51
C LEU A 231 -10.58 1.28 -20.06
N LEU A 232 -10.08 2.07 -19.11
CA LEU A 232 -8.85 1.79 -18.36
C LEU A 232 -9.24 1.64 -16.88
N VAL A 233 -9.07 0.43 -16.33
CA VAL A 233 -9.65 0.04 -15.04
C VAL A 233 -8.81 -1.01 -14.36
N SER A 234 -8.80 -1.04 -13.04
CA SER A 234 -8.12 -2.09 -12.29
C SER A 234 -8.70 -3.48 -12.61
N PRO A 235 -7.88 -4.54 -12.73
CA PRO A 235 -8.32 -5.86 -13.17
C PRO A 235 -9.47 -6.46 -12.36
N GLY A 236 -9.55 -6.16 -11.09
CA GLY A 236 -10.58 -6.71 -10.24
C GLY A 236 -11.87 -5.90 -10.17
N HIS A 237 -11.93 -4.75 -10.82
CA HIS A 237 -13.19 -4.01 -10.90
C HIS A 237 -14.28 -4.90 -11.53
N ARG A 238 -15.48 -4.86 -10.97
CA ARG A 238 -16.54 -5.77 -11.40
C ARG A 238 -17.41 -5.17 -12.47
N THR A 239 -17.75 -5.99 -13.43
CA THR A 239 -18.85 -5.73 -14.36
C THR A 239 -20.19 -5.71 -13.61
N ALA A 240 -21.25 -5.23 -14.23
CA ALA A 240 -22.57 -5.23 -13.63
C ALA A 240 -23.10 -6.65 -13.31
N ASP A 241 -22.62 -7.67 -14.04
CA ASP A 241 -22.92 -9.08 -13.78
C ASP A 241 -21.96 -9.74 -12.78
N GLY A 242 -21.07 -8.96 -12.16
CA GLY A 242 -20.19 -9.38 -11.07
C GLY A 242 -18.87 -10.02 -11.48
N ARG A 243 -18.59 -10.22 -12.78
CA ARG A 243 -17.32 -10.76 -13.26
C ARG A 243 -16.18 -9.73 -13.07
N PRO A 244 -14.99 -10.12 -12.58
CA PRO A 244 -13.84 -9.22 -12.59
C PRO A 244 -13.40 -8.90 -14.02
N LEU A 245 -13.11 -7.65 -14.33
CA LEU A 245 -12.64 -7.23 -15.67
C LEU A 245 -11.32 -7.90 -16.06
N GLY A 246 -10.46 -8.23 -15.08
CA GLY A 246 -9.23 -8.97 -15.29
C GLY A 246 -9.42 -10.44 -15.69
N SER A 247 -10.61 -11.01 -15.52
CA SER A 247 -10.93 -12.38 -15.94
C SER A 247 -11.51 -12.47 -17.35
N LEU A 248 -11.78 -11.34 -17.99
CA LEU A 248 -12.33 -11.27 -19.35
C LEU A 248 -11.21 -11.42 -20.38
N ALA A 249 -11.61 -11.73 -21.61
CA ALA A 249 -10.72 -11.88 -22.76
C ALA A 249 -11.33 -11.25 -24.03
N VAL A 250 -10.52 -11.11 -25.06
CA VAL A 250 -11.00 -10.73 -26.39
C VAL A 250 -12.03 -11.75 -26.88
N GLY A 251 -13.16 -11.26 -27.35
CA GLY A 251 -14.33 -12.07 -27.78
C GLY A 251 -15.42 -12.19 -26.73
N ASP A 252 -15.15 -11.95 -25.44
CA ASP A 252 -16.15 -11.94 -24.40
C ASP A 252 -17.16 -10.80 -24.63
N GLU A 253 -18.41 -11.03 -24.18
CA GLU A 253 -19.47 -10.04 -24.20
C GLU A 253 -19.48 -9.25 -22.89
N LEU A 254 -19.54 -7.92 -23.02
CA LEU A 254 -19.61 -6.97 -21.92
C LEU A 254 -20.60 -5.87 -22.29
N ASP A 255 -21.63 -5.65 -21.44
CA ASP A 255 -22.60 -4.56 -21.58
C ASP A 255 -23.12 -4.40 -23.02
N GLY A 256 -23.55 -5.52 -23.64
CA GLY A 256 -24.16 -5.59 -24.96
C GLY A 256 -23.20 -5.46 -26.15
N SER A 257 -21.90 -5.49 -25.94
CA SER A 257 -20.89 -5.44 -27.02
C SER A 257 -19.72 -6.40 -26.75
N ARG A 258 -18.99 -6.76 -27.80
CA ARG A 258 -17.84 -7.68 -27.68
C ARG A 258 -16.55 -6.94 -27.42
N ILE A 259 -15.68 -7.51 -26.57
CA ILE A 259 -14.31 -7.02 -26.34
C ILE A 259 -13.47 -7.34 -27.58
N THR A 260 -12.86 -6.31 -28.15
CA THR A 260 -11.96 -6.41 -29.33
C THR A 260 -10.49 -6.23 -28.98
N LEU A 261 -10.21 -5.58 -27.83
CA LEU A 261 -8.87 -5.45 -27.24
C LEU A 261 -8.99 -5.69 -25.73
N TRP A 262 -8.08 -6.46 -25.19
CA TRP A 262 -7.88 -6.63 -23.77
C TRP A 262 -6.39 -6.82 -23.49
N GLU A 263 -5.79 -5.96 -22.71
CA GLU A 263 -4.38 -6.01 -22.34
C GLU A 263 -4.14 -5.43 -20.95
N LEU A 264 -3.09 -5.89 -20.30
CA LEU A 264 -2.61 -5.29 -19.05
C LEU A 264 -1.56 -4.22 -19.40
N VAL A 265 -1.80 -3.00 -18.97
CA VAL A 265 -0.89 -1.87 -19.23
C VAL A 265 -0.44 -1.23 -17.91
N PRO A 266 0.80 -0.74 -17.82
CA PRO A 266 1.25 0.05 -16.69
C PRO A 266 0.37 1.30 -16.50
N TYR A 267 -0.04 1.56 -15.26
CA TYR A 267 -0.79 2.77 -14.95
C TYR A 267 0.12 3.89 -14.49
N GLY A 268 0.14 4.99 -15.24
CA GLY A 268 0.97 6.18 -14.94
C GLY A 268 0.36 7.15 -13.93
N GLY A 269 -0.89 6.93 -13.48
CA GLY A 269 -1.53 7.78 -12.49
C GLY A 269 -1.12 7.43 -11.06
N SER A 270 -1.20 8.39 -10.16
CA SER A 270 -0.88 8.18 -8.74
C SER A 270 -2.06 7.69 -7.89
N ARG A 271 -3.29 7.77 -8.41
CA ARG A 271 -4.51 7.38 -7.71
C ARG A 271 -5.51 6.76 -8.66
N THR A 272 -6.35 5.89 -8.11
CA THR A 272 -7.56 5.35 -8.76
C THR A 272 -8.80 5.82 -8.01
N TYR A 273 -9.98 5.70 -8.63
CA TYR A 273 -11.20 6.33 -8.16
C TYR A 273 -12.40 5.40 -8.31
N ASP A 274 -13.35 5.50 -7.38
CA ASP A 274 -14.64 4.82 -7.46
C ASP A 274 -15.74 5.69 -6.85
N LEU A 275 -16.99 5.34 -7.12
CA LEU A 275 -18.16 5.99 -6.57
C LEU A 275 -19.24 4.95 -6.30
N LEU A 276 -20.07 5.22 -5.28
CA LEU A 276 -21.25 4.43 -4.97
C LEU A 276 -22.49 5.31 -5.16
N PRO A 277 -23.32 5.06 -6.17
CA PRO A 277 -24.63 5.73 -6.28
C PRO A 277 -25.63 5.11 -5.30
N ALA A 278 -26.58 5.91 -4.85
CA ALA A 278 -27.78 5.40 -4.19
C ALA A 278 -28.57 4.54 -5.18
N GLY A 279 -29.13 3.44 -4.69
CA GLY A 279 -29.97 2.58 -5.53
C GLY A 279 -29.72 1.10 -5.23
N PRO A 280 -30.55 0.22 -5.80
CA PRO A 280 -30.55 -1.19 -5.41
C PRO A 280 -29.38 -1.99 -5.99
N THR A 281 -28.70 -1.50 -7.05
CA THR A 281 -27.68 -2.25 -7.77
C THR A 281 -26.26 -1.80 -7.48
N GLY A 282 -26.07 -0.56 -6.99
CA GLY A 282 -24.74 0.02 -6.80
C GLY A 282 -23.93 0.16 -8.10
N THR A 283 -24.60 0.14 -9.27
CA THR A 283 -23.95 0.22 -10.59
C THR A 283 -23.93 1.63 -11.14
N TYR A 284 -23.02 1.91 -12.05
CA TYR A 284 -22.93 3.20 -12.77
C TYR A 284 -22.27 3.02 -14.15
N TRP A 285 -22.47 3.97 -15.06
CA TRP A 285 -21.82 3.95 -16.37
C TRP A 285 -20.51 4.72 -16.34
N ALA A 286 -19.41 4.00 -16.64
CA ALA A 286 -18.05 4.50 -16.78
C ALA A 286 -17.61 4.39 -18.25
N ASN A 287 -17.31 5.50 -18.91
CA ASN A 287 -17.07 5.56 -20.37
C ASN A 287 -18.17 4.83 -21.16
N GLY A 288 -19.42 4.94 -20.70
CA GLY A 288 -20.58 4.29 -21.32
C GLY A 288 -20.73 2.79 -21.01
N ILE A 289 -19.87 2.17 -20.24
CA ILE A 289 -19.90 0.76 -19.84
C ILE A 289 -20.48 0.64 -18.43
N LEU A 290 -21.49 -0.23 -18.24
CA LEU A 290 -22.11 -0.45 -16.94
C LEU A 290 -21.21 -1.31 -16.05
N LEU A 291 -20.83 -0.76 -14.89
CA LEU A 291 -19.95 -1.39 -13.90
C LEU A 291 -20.60 -1.37 -12.51
N SER A 292 -20.18 -2.28 -11.63
CA SER A 292 -20.54 -2.26 -10.21
C SER A 292 -19.56 -1.45 -9.40
N SER A 293 -20.04 -0.67 -8.43
CA SER A 293 -19.18 -0.05 -7.42
C SER A 293 -18.44 -1.10 -6.60
N THR A 294 -17.25 -0.77 -6.17
CA THR A 294 -16.46 -1.57 -5.22
C THR A 294 -16.55 -1.03 -3.79
N LEU A 295 -17.33 0.04 -3.60
CA LEU A 295 -17.62 0.67 -2.30
C LEU A 295 -18.91 0.10 -1.65
N ALA A 296 -19.61 -0.82 -2.36
CA ALA A 296 -20.86 -1.44 -1.90
C ALA A 296 -20.61 -2.58 -0.90
#